data_f7e931ee7bd0ed9dd88626877497133b
#
_entry.id   f7e931ee7bd0ed9dd88626877497133b
#
_cell.length_a   1.000
_cell.length_b   1.000
_cell.length_c   1.000
_cell.angle_alpha   90.00
_cell.angle_beta   90.00
_cell.angle_gamma   90.00
#
_symmetry.space_group_name_H-M   'P 1'
#
loop_
_entity.id
_entity.type
_entity.pdbx_description
1 polymer ?
#
loop_
_entity_poly.entity_id
_entity_poly.type
_entity_poly.pdbx_seq_one_letter_code
_entity_poly.pdbx_strand_id
1 'polypeptide(L)'
;ALYENENWVPMGFTYDCYVTADQLERVSEEERAQILCRAILLDDDQISAFGSLLEPLPDEELTNRGEDAYAADCAARRAAGVAAFTATDTGFTAKTAYDADELVFFSVPYDDGFSATVNGEPAAIEKVDDGLMAVYVPAGENEIEFTYHTPGLKVSACVSAAAIVVYGVYLLWIIRKRKSQPGSKR
;
A
#
# COMPACT_ATOMS: atom_id res chain seq x y z
N ALA A 1 -22.14 -8.61 -24.02
CA ALA A 1 -21.34 -7.54 -24.60
C ALA A 1 -20.06 -7.42 -23.80
N LEU A 2 -18.93 -7.29 -24.45
CA LEU A 2 -17.64 -6.90 -23.83
C LEU A 2 -17.56 -5.37 -23.92
N TYR A 3 -17.25 -4.73 -22.81
CA TYR A 3 -17.01 -3.30 -22.74
C TYR A 3 -15.54 -3.07 -22.44
N GLU A 4 -14.89 -2.19 -23.17
CA GLU A 4 -13.53 -1.73 -22.90
C GLU A 4 -13.60 -0.46 -22.03
N ASN A 5 -12.83 -0.42 -20.94
CA ASN A 5 -12.70 0.79 -20.13
C ASN A 5 -11.57 1.64 -20.72
N GLU A 6 -11.92 2.72 -21.40
CA GLU A 6 -10.94 3.65 -21.99
C GLU A 6 -10.20 4.48 -20.94
N ASN A 7 -10.78 4.62 -19.73
CA ASN A 7 -10.23 5.41 -18.62
C ASN A 7 -9.58 4.53 -17.53
N TRP A 8 -8.94 3.43 -17.93
CA TRP A 8 -8.17 2.64 -16.98
C TRP A 8 -6.87 3.34 -16.59
N VAL A 9 -6.39 3.10 -15.36
CA VAL A 9 -5.08 3.53 -14.87
C VAL A 9 -4.26 2.31 -14.44
N PRO A 10 -2.90 2.35 -14.56
CA PRO A 10 -2.06 1.24 -14.11
C PRO A 10 -2.06 1.12 -12.58
N MET A 11 -1.60 -0.01 -12.05
CA MET A 11 -1.48 -0.21 -10.59
C MET A 11 -0.37 0.61 -9.95
N GLY A 12 0.64 1.01 -10.73
CA GLY A 12 1.74 1.86 -10.30
C GLY A 12 2.02 2.93 -11.33
N PHE A 13 2.21 4.18 -10.91
CA PHE A 13 2.49 5.35 -11.75
C PHE A 13 3.04 6.51 -10.92
N THR A 14 3.47 7.59 -11.58
CA THR A 14 3.90 8.83 -10.92
C THR A 14 2.90 9.95 -11.16
N TYR A 15 3.01 10.98 -10.32
CA TYR A 15 2.26 12.22 -10.43
C TYR A 15 3.23 13.37 -10.75
N ASP A 16 2.74 14.39 -11.46
CA ASP A 16 3.45 15.64 -11.68
C ASP A 16 3.13 16.66 -10.58
N CYS A 17 1.97 16.51 -9.91
CA CYS A 17 1.46 17.46 -8.94
C CYS A 17 1.05 16.79 -7.63
N TYR A 18 1.10 17.57 -6.54
CA TYR A 18 0.50 17.21 -5.26
C TYR A 18 -0.64 18.15 -4.89
N VAL A 19 -1.54 17.67 -4.05
CA VAL A 19 -2.65 18.42 -3.44
C VAL A 19 -2.57 18.31 -1.92
N THR A 20 -2.98 19.34 -1.21
CA THR A 20 -3.04 19.36 0.26
C THR A 20 -4.43 18.99 0.77
N ALA A 21 -4.52 18.58 2.05
CA ALA A 21 -5.79 18.32 2.70
C ALA A 21 -6.72 19.55 2.68
N ASP A 22 -6.17 20.75 2.92
CA ASP A 22 -6.91 22.01 2.87
C ASP A 22 -7.52 22.31 1.49
N GLN A 23 -6.84 21.92 0.42
CA GLN A 23 -7.36 22.05 -0.93
C GLN A 23 -8.49 21.04 -1.18
N LEU A 24 -8.33 19.79 -0.74
CA LEU A 24 -9.37 18.77 -0.88
C LEU A 24 -10.63 19.04 -0.05
N GLU A 25 -10.52 19.73 1.10
CA GLU A 25 -11.69 20.15 1.89
C GLU A 25 -12.60 21.12 1.14
N ARG A 26 -12.06 21.86 0.16
CA ARG A 26 -12.82 22.79 -0.70
C ARG A 26 -13.57 22.07 -1.83
N VAL A 27 -13.29 20.78 -2.03
CA VAL A 27 -13.87 19.96 -3.08
C VAL A 27 -14.92 19.03 -2.47
N SER A 28 -16.06 18.85 -3.13
CA SER A 28 -17.09 17.91 -2.66
C SER A 28 -16.55 16.48 -2.64
N GLU A 29 -17.04 15.66 -1.74
CA GLU A 29 -16.56 14.27 -1.55
C GLU A 29 -16.69 13.44 -2.84
N GLU A 30 -17.75 13.67 -3.63
CA GLU A 30 -17.99 13.00 -4.90
C GLU A 30 -16.93 13.35 -5.98
N GLU A 31 -16.35 14.55 -5.89
CA GLU A 31 -15.39 15.07 -6.86
C GLU A 31 -13.94 14.84 -6.48
N ARG A 32 -13.66 14.49 -5.20
CA ARG A 32 -12.30 14.25 -4.70
C ARG A 32 -11.58 13.16 -5.48
N ALA A 33 -12.27 12.09 -5.85
CA ALA A 33 -11.69 10.98 -6.62
C ALA A 33 -11.09 11.44 -7.96
N GLN A 34 -11.70 12.46 -8.61
CA GLN A 34 -11.17 13.01 -9.84
C GLN A 34 -9.91 13.84 -9.60
N ILE A 35 -9.88 14.64 -8.51
CA ILE A 35 -8.68 15.40 -8.14
C ILE A 35 -7.54 14.46 -7.77
N LEU A 36 -7.81 13.39 -7.02
CA LEU A 36 -6.82 12.36 -6.65
C LEU A 36 -6.34 11.51 -7.85
N CYS A 37 -7.04 11.51 -8.97
CA CYS A 37 -6.50 10.98 -10.22
C CYS A 37 -5.48 11.93 -10.87
N ARG A 38 -5.56 13.26 -10.61
CA ARG A 38 -4.69 14.30 -11.15
C ARG A 38 -3.46 14.55 -10.31
N ALA A 39 -3.60 14.62 -8.98
CA ALA A 39 -2.57 14.99 -8.03
C ALA A 39 -2.59 14.07 -6.81
N ILE A 40 -1.43 13.74 -6.28
CA ILE A 40 -1.28 12.93 -5.08
C ILE A 40 -1.52 13.80 -3.83
N LEU A 41 -2.28 13.29 -2.86
CA LEU A 41 -2.46 13.93 -1.57
C LEU A 41 -1.24 13.68 -0.69
N LEU A 42 -0.58 14.75 -0.28
CA LEU A 42 0.56 14.71 0.64
C LEU A 42 0.28 15.54 1.89
N ASP A 43 0.79 15.08 3.02
CA ASP A 43 0.85 15.86 4.26
C ASP A 43 2.08 16.79 4.29
N ASP A 44 2.18 17.65 5.33
CA ASP A 44 3.23 18.65 5.45
C ASP A 44 4.64 18.03 5.53
N ASP A 45 4.80 16.88 6.18
CA ASP A 45 6.07 16.19 6.31
C ASP A 45 6.48 15.58 4.95
N GLN A 46 5.52 15.03 4.23
CA GLN A 46 5.72 14.48 2.87
C GLN A 46 6.00 15.59 1.85
N ILE A 47 5.31 16.73 1.94
CA ILE A 47 5.61 17.90 1.10
C ILE A 47 7.04 18.39 1.36
N SER A 48 7.47 18.42 2.62
CA SER A 48 8.84 18.80 2.99
C SER A 48 9.88 17.84 2.41
N ALA A 49 9.58 16.54 2.33
CA ALA A 49 10.47 15.51 1.82
C ALA A 49 10.48 15.41 0.28
N PHE A 50 9.30 15.46 -0.33
CA PHE A 50 9.09 15.13 -1.75
C PHE A 50 8.58 16.29 -2.61
N GLY A 51 8.24 17.43 -2.03
CA GLY A 51 7.72 18.58 -2.76
C GLY A 51 8.68 19.17 -3.82
N SER A 52 9.96 18.79 -3.78
CA SER A 52 10.91 19.16 -4.85
C SER A 52 10.78 18.28 -6.11
N LEU A 53 10.07 17.15 -6.03
CA LEU A 53 9.81 16.23 -7.13
C LEU A 53 8.48 16.54 -7.83
N LEU A 54 7.61 17.34 -7.20
CA LEU A 54 6.22 17.55 -7.59
C LEU A 54 5.90 19.04 -7.57
N GLU A 55 5.01 19.47 -8.46
CA GLU A 55 4.49 20.84 -8.43
C GLU A 55 3.22 20.91 -7.57
N PRO A 56 2.99 22.00 -6.80
CA PRO A 56 1.72 22.17 -6.10
C PRO A 56 0.59 22.34 -7.13
N LEU A 57 -0.53 21.63 -6.93
CA LEU A 57 -1.70 21.75 -7.80
C LEU A 57 -2.28 23.17 -7.68
N PRO A 58 -2.39 23.94 -8.79
CA PRO A 58 -2.99 25.27 -8.76
C PRO A 58 -4.46 25.22 -8.34
N ASP A 59 -4.93 26.18 -7.52
CA ASP A 59 -6.31 26.21 -7.03
C ASP A 59 -7.36 26.27 -8.16
N GLU A 60 -7.01 26.83 -9.32
CA GLU A 60 -7.86 26.85 -10.50
C GLU A 60 -8.12 25.44 -11.06
N GLU A 61 -7.16 24.53 -10.94
CA GLU A 61 -7.30 23.15 -11.40
C GLU A 61 -8.22 22.31 -10.50
N LEU A 62 -8.51 22.76 -9.27
CA LEU A 62 -9.53 22.14 -8.42
C LEU A 62 -10.93 22.25 -9.02
N THR A 63 -11.17 23.20 -9.91
CA THR A 63 -12.46 23.41 -10.60
C THR A 63 -12.50 22.81 -12.00
N ASN A 64 -11.36 22.43 -12.56
CA ASN A 64 -11.27 21.79 -13.88
C ASN A 64 -11.65 20.32 -13.77
N ARG A 65 -12.96 20.05 -13.85
CA ARG A 65 -13.60 18.76 -13.66
C ARG A 65 -14.54 18.47 -14.84
N GLY A 66 -14.83 17.22 -15.04
CA GLY A 66 -15.70 16.75 -16.11
C GLY A 66 -15.07 15.55 -16.83
N GLU A 67 -15.82 15.00 -17.77
CA GLU A 67 -15.45 13.75 -18.45
C GLU A 67 -14.14 13.87 -19.24
N ASP A 68 -13.98 14.97 -19.97
CA ASP A 68 -12.77 15.22 -20.79
C ASP A 68 -11.52 15.43 -19.90
N ALA A 69 -11.66 16.16 -18.78
CA ALA A 69 -10.57 16.37 -17.84
C ALA A 69 -10.17 15.03 -17.16
N TYR A 70 -11.15 14.25 -16.73
CA TYR A 70 -10.90 12.92 -16.16
C TYR A 70 -10.22 11.97 -17.16
N ALA A 71 -10.67 11.96 -18.42
CA ALA A 71 -10.03 11.15 -19.46
C ALA A 71 -8.58 11.56 -19.71
N ALA A 72 -8.29 12.88 -19.67
CA ALA A 72 -6.93 13.41 -19.79
C ALA A 72 -6.05 13.00 -18.60
N ASP A 73 -6.58 13.08 -17.35
CA ASP A 73 -5.88 12.64 -16.13
C ASP A 73 -5.56 11.15 -16.20
N CYS A 74 -6.51 10.30 -16.59
CA CYS A 74 -6.28 8.86 -16.77
C CYS A 74 -5.22 8.58 -17.85
N ALA A 75 -5.21 9.35 -18.95
CA ALA A 75 -4.21 9.22 -19.98
C ALA A 75 -2.81 9.62 -19.49
N ALA A 76 -2.71 10.67 -18.68
CA ALA A 76 -1.45 11.09 -18.05
C ALA A 76 -0.91 9.99 -17.11
N ARG A 77 -1.77 9.41 -16.24
CA ARG A 77 -1.35 8.29 -15.36
C ARG A 77 -0.89 7.06 -16.15
N ARG A 78 -1.54 6.76 -17.28
CA ARG A 78 -1.06 5.68 -18.18
C ARG A 78 0.31 5.96 -18.77
N ALA A 79 0.56 7.20 -19.19
CA ALA A 79 1.85 7.60 -19.75
C ALA A 79 2.98 7.56 -18.71
N ALA A 80 2.67 7.89 -17.44
CA ALA A 80 3.59 7.88 -16.31
C ALA A 80 3.62 6.52 -15.56
N GLY A 81 3.02 5.48 -16.14
CA GLY A 81 2.92 4.15 -15.52
C GLY A 81 4.28 3.45 -15.39
N VAL A 82 4.39 2.57 -14.40
CA VAL A 82 5.54 1.67 -14.27
C VAL A 82 5.67 0.78 -15.51
N ALA A 83 6.89 0.44 -15.90
CA ALA A 83 7.17 -0.36 -17.09
C ALA A 83 6.63 -1.81 -16.98
N ALA A 84 6.58 -2.34 -15.76
CA ALA A 84 5.97 -3.64 -15.47
C ALA A 84 5.44 -3.66 -14.04
N PHE A 85 4.32 -4.38 -13.83
CA PHE A 85 3.75 -4.68 -12.51
C PHE A 85 3.37 -6.16 -12.48
N THR A 86 3.81 -6.88 -11.45
CA THR A 86 3.56 -8.32 -11.30
C THR A 86 3.18 -8.64 -9.87
N ALA A 87 1.98 -9.17 -9.66
CA ALA A 87 1.57 -9.70 -8.36
C ALA A 87 2.32 -10.99 -8.05
N THR A 88 2.72 -11.17 -6.78
CA THR A 88 3.37 -12.37 -6.25
C THR A 88 2.52 -12.99 -5.15
N ASP A 89 2.90 -14.17 -4.64
CA ASP A 89 2.18 -14.84 -3.56
C ASP A 89 2.19 -14.04 -2.24
N THR A 90 3.17 -13.17 -2.06
CA THR A 90 3.39 -12.41 -0.81
C THR A 90 3.41 -10.90 -1.01
N GLY A 91 3.03 -10.40 -2.20
CA GLY A 91 3.08 -8.97 -2.47
C GLY A 91 3.07 -8.66 -3.97
N PHE A 92 3.99 -7.82 -4.42
CA PHE A 92 4.13 -7.49 -5.84
C PHE A 92 5.52 -6.93 -6.16
N THR A 93 5.87 -6.96 -7.43
CA THR A 93 7.06 -6.31 -7.96
C THR A 93 6.68 -5.31 -9.05
N ALA A 94 7.45 -4.24 -9.19
CA ALA A 94 7.31 -3.28 -10.27
C ALA A 94 8.69 -2.94 -10.85
N LYS A 95 8.72 -2.58 -12.14
CA LYS A 95 9.92 -2.07 -12.80
C LYS A 95 9.64 -0.67 -13.31
N THR A 96 10.59 0.23 -13.11
CA THR A 96 10.51 1.62 -13.54
C THR A 96 11.71 1.98 -14.42
N ALA A 97 11.55 3.01 -15.24
CA ALA A 97 12.62 3.59 -16.05
C ALA A 97 12.29 5.08 -16.24
N TYR A 98 12.61 5.89 -15.24
CA TYR A 98 12.32 7.32 -15.22
C TYR A 98 13.60 8.14 -15.44
N ASP A 99 13.47 9.28 -16.10
CA ASP A 99 14.61 10.17 -16.39
C ASP A 99 15.05 11.00 -15.18
N ALA A 100 14.21 11.10 -14.16
CA ALA A 100 14.44 11.82 -12.90
C ALA A 100 14.06 10.96 -11.69
N ASP A 101 14.42 11.46 -10.50
CA ASP A 101 13.95 10.89 -9.24
C ASP A 101 12.43 11.08 -9.13
N GLU A 102 11.72 10.04 -8.67
CA GLU A 102 10.27 10.02 -8.64
C GLU A 102 9.69 9.46 -7.34
N LEU A 103 8.49 9.91 -6.99
CA LEU A 103 7.65 9.27 -5.99
C LEU A 103 6.64 8.37 -6.72
N VAL A 104 6.88 7.07 -6.73
CA VAL A 104 6.04 6.09 -7.43
C VAL A 104 4.88 5.70 -6.53
N PHE A 105 3.68 6.05 -6.96
CA PHE A 105 2.42 5.69 -6.32
C PHE A 105 1.97 4.29 -6.74
N PHE A 106 1.36 3.58 -5.79
CA PHE A 106 0.72 2.28 -6.03
C PHE A 106 -0.72 2.30 -5.51
N SER A 107 -1.68 1.95 -6.38
CA SER A 107 -3.09 1.80 -6.04
C SER A 107 -3.33 0.53 -5.20
N VAL A 108 -2.56 0.40 -4.12
CA VAL A 108 -2.59 -0.70 -3.16
C VAL A 108 -2.76 -0.12 -1.76
N PRO A 109 -3.74 -0.58 -0.96
CA PRO A 109 -3.93 -0.09 0.40
C PRO A 109 -2.69 -0.31 1.27
N TYR A 110 -2.35 0.72 2.05
CA TYR A 110 -1.27 0.65 3.03
C TYR A 110 -1.64 -0.28 4.19
N ASP A 111 -0.69 -1.11 4.60
CA ASP A 111 -0.76 -1.93 5.81
C ASP A 111 0.64 -2.06 6.41
N ASP A 112 0.74 -2.03 7.74
CA ASP A 112 2.02 -2.15 8.49
C ASP A 112 2.75 -3.48 8.24
N GLY A 113 2.08 -4.44 7.63
CA GLY A 113 2.68 -5.72 7.23
C GLY A 113 3.52 -5.65 5.96
N PHE A 114 3.43 -4.55 5.18
CA PHE A 114 4.27 -4.36 4.00
C PHE A 114 5.67 -3.89 4.35
N SER A 115 6.64 -4.39 3.60
CA SER A 115 7.99 -3.86 3.49
C SER A 115 8.33 -3.69 2.01
N ALA A 116 9.14 -2.69 1.69
CA ALA A 116 9.57 -2.42 0.32
C ALA A 116 11.09 -2.43 0.20
N THR A 117 11.56 -2.82 -0.98
CA THR A 117 12.94 -2.61 -1.41
C THR A 117 12.97 -1.95 -2.78
N VAL A 118 13.99 -1.12 -3.02
CA VAL A 118 14.31 -0.56 -4.34
C VAL A 118 15.71 -1.05 -4.70
N ASN A 119 15.85 -1.78 -5.79
CA ASN A 119 17.11 -2.41 -6.22
C ASN A 119 17.74 -3.32 -5.15
N GLY A 120 16.89 -3.97 -4.32
CA GLY A 120 17.31 -4.83 -3.23
C GLY A 120 17.67 -4.11 -1.91
N GLU A 121 17.71 -2.78 -1.89
CA GLU A 121 17.94 -1.98 -0.68
C GLU A 121 16.61 -1.61 -0.02
N PRO A 122 16.51 -1.65 1.32
CA PRO A 122 15.29 -1.27 2.04
C PRO A 122 14.84 0.15 1.71
N ALA A 123 13.56 0.32 1.41
CA ALA A 123 12.93 1.61 1.09
C ALA A 123 11.76 1.89 2.04
N ALA A 124 11.58 3.16 2.39
CA ALA A 124 10.42 3.60 3.16
C ALA A 124 9.16 3.54 2.28
N ILE A 125 8.06 3.09 2.88
CA ILE A 125 6.73 3.15 2.25
C ILE A 125 6.02 4.37 2.80
N GLU A 126 5.70 5.30 1.92
CA GLU A 126 4.91 6.48 2.25
C GLU A 126 3.42 6.13 2.18
N LYS A 127 2.69 6.50 3.23
CA LYS A 127 1.23 6.38 3.22
C LYS A 127 0.64 7.66 2.67
N VAL A 128 0.14 7.60 1.45
CA VAL A 128 -0.40 8.73 0.69
C VAL A 128 -1.89 8.53 0.41
N ASP A 129 -2.58 9.57 -0.09
CA ASP A 129 -4.00 9.51 -0.47
C ASP A 129 -4.89 8.88 0.62
N ASP A 130 -4.64 9.26 1.89
CA ASP A 130 -5.36 8.75 3.07
C ASP A 130 -5.29 7.22 3.27
N GLY A 131 -4.45 6.52 2.57
CA GLY A 131 -4.33 5.08 2.80
C GLY A 131 -3.77 4.22 1.69
N LEU A 132 -3.17 4.80 0.69
CA LEU A 132 -2.46 4.09 -0.38
C LEU A 132 -0.94 4.18 -0.17
N MET A 133 -0.15 3.57 -1.02
CA MET A 133 1.30 3.47 -0.85
C MET A 133 2.05 4.22 -1.93
N ALA A 134 3.17 4.85 -1.55
CA ALA A 134 4.15 5.36 -2.49
C ALA A 134 5.57 5.02 -2.01
N VAL A 135 6.53 4.98 -2.94
CA VAL A 135 7.94 4.73 -2.69
C VAL A 135 8.78 5.66 -3.55
N TYR A 136 9.78 6.29 -2.96
CA TYR A 136 10.78 7.05 -3.69
C TYR A 136 11.70 6.13 -4.50
N VAL A 137 11.97 6.49 -5.75
CA VAL A 137 12.93 5.82 -6.61
C VAL A 137 13.88 6.84 -7.26
N PRO A 138 15.18 6.54 -7.38
CA PRO A 138 16.10 7.39 -8.10
C PRO A 138 15.87 7.31 -9.63
N ALA A 139 16.43 8.26 -10.37
CA ALA A 139 16.45 8.24 -11.82
C ALA A 139 17.06 6.93 -12.38
N GLY A 140 16.57 6.50 -13.53
CA GLY A 140 17.04 5.31 -14.22
C GLY A 140 16.11 4.10 -14.10
N GLU A 141 16.66 2.93 -14.42
CA GLU A 141 15.96 1.65 -14.28
C GLU A 141 15.99 1.18 -12.83
N ASN A 142 14.82 0.90 -12.24
CA ASN A 142 14.73 0.39 -10.89
C ASN A 142 13.80 -0.82 -10.83
N GLU A 143 14.08 -1.72 -9.89
CA GLU A 143 13.23 -2.83 -9.49
C GLU A 143 12.72 -2.58 -8.07
N ILE A 144 11.40 -2.50 -7.93
CA ILE A 144 10.71 -2.28 -6.65
C ILE A 144 10.07 -3.59 -6.25
N GLU A 145 10.28 -4.04 -5.01
CA GLU A 145 9.63 -5.23 -4.47
C GLU A 145 8.91 -4.88 -3.18
N PHE A 146 7.62 -5.22 -3.12
CA PHE A 146 6.82 -5.17 -1.90
C PHE A 146 6.54 -6.58 -1.40
N THR A 147 6.83 -6.83 -0.12
CA THR A 147 6.56 -8.10 0.55
C THR A 147 5.66 -7.88 1.75
N TYR A 148 4.58 -8.65 1.85
CA TYR A 148 3.63 -8.58 2.95
C TYR A 148 3.85 -9.70 3.97
N HIS A 149 3.93 -9.33 5.22
CA HIS A 149 3.96 -10.23 6.35
C HIS A 149 2.84 -9.89 7.33
N THR A 150 1.90 -10.82 7.53
CA THR A 150 0.79 -10.59 8.46
C THR A 150 1.31 -10.21 9.85
N PRO A 151 1.00 -8.99 10.35
CA PRO A 151 1.43 -8.55 11.68
C PRO A 151 0.94 -9.49 12.77
N GLY A 152 1.81 -9.82 13.72
CA GLY A 152 1.47 -10.67 14.87
C GLY A 152 1.36 -12.17 14.59
N LEU A 153 1.42 -12.65 13.35
CA LEU A 153 1.26 -14.08 13.01
C LEU A 153 2.28 -14.95 13.75
N LYS A 154 3.54 -14.56 13.78
CA LYS A 154 4.60 -15.31 14.47
C LYS A 154 4.36 -15.37 15.98
N VAL A 155 3.94 -14.26 16.58
CA VAL A 155 3.66 -14.17 18.03
C VAL A 155 2.45 -15.03 18.40
N SER A 156 1.36 -14.92 17.64
CA SER A 156 0.14 -15.71 17.90
C SER A 156 0.37 -17.22 17.69
N ALA A 157 1.18 -17.61 16.73
CA ALA A 157 1.57 -19.00 16.54
C ALA A 157 2.38 -19.55 17.74
N CYS A 158 3.33 -18.75 18.29
CA CYS A 158 4.09 -19.12 19.48
C CYS A 158 3.17 -19.27 20.71
N VAL A 159 2.24 -18.33 20.91
CA VAL A 159 1.27 -18.39 22.03
C VAL A 159 0.38 -19.63 21.90
N SER A 160 -0.10 -19.92 20.70
CA SER A 160 -0.93 -21.11 20.44
C SER A 160 -0.17 -22.40 20.69
N ALA A 161 1.08 -22.49 20.26
CA ALA A 161 1.93 -23.66 20.52
C ALA A 161 2.18 -23.86 22.02
N ALA A 162 2.48 -22.78 22.77
CA ALA A 162 2.65 -22.83 24.21
C ALA A 162 1.36 -23.29 24.93
N ALA A 163 0.20 -22.79 24.52
CA ALA A 163 -1.09 -23.21 25.07
C ALA A 163 -1.36 -24.71 24.85
N ILE A 164 -1.04 -25.24 23.66
CA ILE A 164 -1.17 -26.69 23.37
C ILE A 164 -0.26 -27.50 24.26
N VAL A 165 0.98 -27.08 24.49
CA VAL A 165 1.93 -27.78 25.40
C VAL A 165 1.38 -27.79 26.83
N VAL A 166 0.95 -26.66 27.35
CA VAL A 166 0.37 -26.53 28.71
C VAL A 166 -0.86 -27.44 28.86
N TYR A 167 -1.74 -27.44 27.85
CA TYR A 167 -2.91 -28.32 27.85
C TYR A 167 -2.54 -29.79 27.83
N GLY A 168 -1.55 -30.18 27.03
CA GLY A 168 -1.04 -31.55 26.98
C GLY A 168 -0.46 -32.02 28.33
N VAL A 169 0.34 -31.17 28.99
CA VAL A 169 0.86 -31.45 30.34
C VAL A 169 -0.27 -31.61 31.38
N TYR A 170 -1.27 -30.75 31.30
CA TYR A 170 -2.46 -30.83 32.17
C TYR A 170 -3.23 -32.14 31.97
N LEU A 171 -3.44 -32.58 30.73
CA LEU A 171 -4.09 -33.86 30.47
C LEU A 171 -3.28 -35.04 30.97
N LEU A 172 -1.96 -35.06 30.76
CA LEU A 172 -1.08 -36.10 31.29
C LEU A 172 -1.11 -36.16 32.83
N TRP A 173 -1.14 -35.02 33.48
CA TRP A 173 -1.25 -34.92 34.92
C TRP A 173 -2.58 -35.52 35.43
N ILE A 174 -3.72 -35.20 34.79
CA ILE A 174 -5.04 -35.76 35.14
C ILE A 174 -5.04 -37.28 34.97
N ILE A 175 -4.52 -37.78 33.84
CA ILE A 175 -4.49 -39.21 33.56
C ILE A 175 -3.64 -39.94 34.59
N ARG A 176 -2.47 -39.41 34.95
CA ARG A 176 -1.62 -39.98 36.01
C ARG A 176 -2.32 -39.96 37.38
N LYS A 177 -2.97 -38.88 37.73
CA LYS A 177 -3.71 -38.74 39.02
C LYS A 177 -4.87 -39.75 39.11
N ARG A 178 -5.61 -39.99 38.02
CA ARG A 178 -6.69 -40.99 37.96
C ARG A 178 -6.15 -42.43 38.08
N LYS A 179 -4.99 -42.75 37.53
CA LYS A 179 -4.35 -44.04 37.66
C LYS A 179 -3.79 -44.32 39.08
N SER A 180 -3.46 -43.25 39.80
CA SER A 180 -2.90 -43.32 41.17
C SER A 180 -3.94 -43.45 42.28
N GLN A 181 -5.25 -43.38 41.96
CA GLN A 181 -6.32 -43.70 42.92
C GLN A 181 -6.78 -45.15 42.66
N PRO A 182 -6.33 -46.15 43.44
CA PRO A 182 -6.84 -47.51 43.39
C PRO A 182 -8.30 -47.47 43.80
N GLY A 183 -9.18 -48.05 42.98
CA GLY A 183 -10.61 -48.03 43.14
C GLY A 183 -11.04 -48.48 44.54
N SER A 184 -11.69 -47.60 45.27
CA SER A 184 -12.56 -47.98 46.40
C SER A 184 -13.76 -48.69 45.78
N LYS A 185 -13.64 -50.02 45.66
CA LYS A 185 -14.81 -50.90 45.45
C LYS A 185 -15.67 -50.80 46.74
N ARG A 186 -16.87 -50.30 46.60
CA ARG A 186 -18.00 -50.71 47.40
C ARG A 186 -18.85 -51.67 46.60
#